data_5e1d83e268a94d82b450eec3dd76beb3
#
_entry.id   5e1d83e268a94d82b450eec3dd76beb3
#
_cell.length_a   1.000
_cell.length_b   1.000
_cell.length_c   1.000
_cell.angle_alpha   90.00
_cell.angle_beta   90.00
_cell.angle_gamma   90.00
#
_symmetry.space_group_name_H-M   'P 1'
#
loop_
_entity.id
_entity.type
_entity.pdbx_description
1 polymer ?
#
loop_
_entity_poly.entity_id
_entity_poly.type
_entity_poly.pdbx_seq_one_letter_code
_entity_poly.pdbx_strand_id
1 'polypeptide(L)'
;GHLPNFKHPKDLSERILSSMLSKDFLKYADYADKVKVREYVKAKGLEGILLKQFGAWENASQIPFDQLPNRFILKANNGSGGHYICTDKSKIDILTVVKNMDATLLEVSHLRNTEPHYCAIKPMILAEELMGDGATLPTDYKFHCIKGKVADVFVVCGRESGAKYCTLDTNWQQLPYTKPEFMPASMPPKPEHLIEMVTLAET
;
A
#
# COMPACT_ATOMS: atom_id res chain seq x y z
N GLY A 1 -4.41 19.54 -22.07
CA GLY A 1 -4.09 19.71 -20.65
C GLY A 1 -3.51 21.09 -20.42
N HIS A 2 -3.66 21.63 -19.22
CA HIS A 2 -3.05 22.89 -18.80
C HIS A 2 -1.86 22.62 -17.86
N LEU A 3 -0.96 23.56 -17.73
CA LEU A 3 0.12 23.50 -16.73
C LEU A 3 -0.47 23.69 -15.32
N PRO A 4 -0.04 22.90 -14.31
CA PRO A 4 -0.57 23.02 -12.97
C PRO A 4 -0.21 24.36 -12.33
N ASN A 5 -1.15 24.93 -11.59
CA ASN A 5 -0.93 26.18 -10.86
C ASN A 5 -0.60 25.89 -9.39
N PHE A 6 0.68 25.81 -9.06
CA PHE A 6 1.14 25.50 -7.71
C PHE A 6 0.92 26.62 -6.68
N LYS A 7 0.78 27.88 -7.12
CA LYS A 7 0.54 29.02 -6.20
C LYS A 7 -0.93 29.13 -5.81
N HIS A 8 -1.82 28.83 -6.74
CA HIS A 8 -3.27 28.90 -6.54
C HIS A 8 -3.93 27.65 -7.12
N PRO A 9 -3.77 26.49 -6.47
CA PRO A 9 -4.29 25.22 -6.97
C PRO A 9 -5.82 25.27 -7.09
N LYS A 10 -6.32 24.88 -8.26
CA LYS A 10 -7.75 24.93 -8.61
C LYS A 10 -8.46 23.60 -8.34
N ASP A 11 -7.74 22.50 -8.34
CA ASP A 11 -8.29 21.17 -8.10
C ASP A 11 -7.42 20.35 -7.11
N LEU A 12 -7.89 19.15 -6.79
CA LEU A 12 -7.21 18.25 -5.83
C LEU A 12 -5.83 17.84 -6.33
N SER A 13 -5.67 17.55 -7.62
CA SER A 13 -4.39 17.12 -8.19
C SER A 13 -3.34 18.21 -8.09
N GLU A 14 -3.68 19.45 -8.43
CA GLU A 14 -2.79 20.61 -8.28
C GLU A 14 -2.43 20.86 -6.81
N ARG A 15 -3.39 20.67 -5.89
CA ARG A 15 -3.15 20.80 -4.45
C ARG A 15 -2.19 19.73 -3.92
N ILE A 16 -2.36 18.49 -4.32
CA ILE A 16 -1.46 17.39 -3.97
C ILE A 16 -0.05 17.67 -4.50
N LEU A 17 0.09 18.00 -5.79
CA LEU A 17 1.37 18.32 -6.40
C LEU A 17 2.05 19.52 -5.72
N SER A 18 1.30 20.57 -5.41
CA SER A 18 1.83 21.73 -4.67
C SER A 18 2.34 21.33 -3.27
N SER A 19 1.62 20.45 -2.58
CA SER A 19 2.06 19.91 -1.27
C SER A 19 3.34 19.09 -1.39
N MET A 20 3.45 18.25 -2.42
CA MET A 20 4.63 17.41 -2.67
C MET A 20 5.91 18.21 -2.91
N LEU A 21 5.79 19.43 -3.45
CA LEU A 21 6.92 20.35 -3.64
C LEU A 21 7.38 21.04 -2.35
N SER A 22 6.59 20.96 -1.28
CA SER A 22 6.95 21.52 0.02
C SER A 22 7.95 20.63 0.77
N LYS A 23 8.95 21.23 1.42
CA LYS A 23 9.85 20.50 2.33
C LYS A 23 9.11 19.81 3.48
N ASP A 24 7.99 20.40 3.91
CA ASP A 24 7.14 19.83 4.97
C ASP A 24 6.49 18.51 4.55
N PHE A 25 6.44 18.19 3.25
CA PHE A 25 5.88 16.95 2.78
C PHE A 25 6.67 15.71 3.24
N LEU A 26 7.97 15.86 3.49
CA LEU A 26 8.82 14.76 3.97
C LEU A 26 8.38 14.22 5.35
N LYS A 27 7.65 15.00 6.16
CA LYS A 27 7.07 14.52 7.43
C LYS A 27 6.09 13.36 7.26
N TYR A 28 5.53 13.20 6.07
CA TYR A 28 4.61 12.09 5.77
C TYR A 28 5.34 10.77 5.46
N ALA A 29 6.68 10.77 5.41
CA ALA A 29 7.47 9.58 5.16
C ALA A 29 7.16 8.45 6.16
N ASP A 30 7.00 8.78 7.45
CA ASP A 30 6.72 7.80 8.50
C ASP A 30 5.36 7.09 8.33
N TYR A 31 4.39 7.76 7.70
CA TYR A 31 3.08 7.15 7.36
C TYR A 31 3.13 6.29 6.10
N ALA A 32 4.08 6.56 5.20
CA ALA A 32 4.30 5.76 3.99
C ALA A 32 5.25 4.57 4.22
N ASP A 33 6.09 4.64 5.26
CA ASP A 33 6.99 3.57 5.68
C ASP A 33 6.20 2.40 6.28
N LYS A 34 6.18 1.25 5.60
CA LYS A 34 5.43 0.06 6.03
C LYS A 34 5.88 -0.50 7.39
N VAL A 35 7.08 -0.16 7.84
CA VAL A 35 7.59 -0.55 9.17
C VAL A 35 7.15 0.47 10.22
N LYS A 36 7.37 1.77 9.98
CA LYS A 36 7.09 2.83 10.96
C LYS A 36 5.60 3.08 11.15
N VAL A 37 4.79 3.00 10.10
CA VAL A 37 3.33 3.23 10.20
C VAL A 37 2.67 2.30 11.22
N ARG A 38 3.26 1.15 11.49
CA ARG A 38 2.76 0.20 12.50
C ARG A 38 2.78 0.80 13.91
N GLU A 39 3.80 1.59 14.24
CA GLU A 39 3.87 2.29 15.54
C GLU A 39 2.77 3.35 15.67
N TYR A 40 2.48 4.06 14.56
CA TYR A 40 1.34 4.99 14.52
C TYR A 40 0.01 4.27 14.77
N VAL A 41 -0.23 3.14 14.10
CA VAL A 41 -1.45 2.33 14.27
C VAL A 41 -1.57 1.80 15.70
N LYS A 42 -0.48 1.32 16.30
CA LYS A 42 -0.45 0.90 17.71
C LYS A 42 -0.74 2.05 18.67
N ALA A 43 -0.14 3.23 18.42
CA ALA A 43 -0.39 4.43 19.25
C ALA A 43 -1.86 4.88 19.21
N LYS A 44 -2.61 4.46 18.19
CA LYS A 44 -4.06 4.64 18.10
C LYS A 44 -4.86 3.53 18.78
N GLY A 45 -4.22 2.54 19.39
CA GLY A 45 -4.87 1.37 20.01
C GLY A 45 -5.44 0.38 18.99
N LEU A 46 -4.93 0.41 17.75
CA LEU A 46 -5.45 -0.38 16.62
C LEU A 46 -4.50 -1.52 16.21
N GLU A 47 -3.60 -1.97 17.08
CA GLU A 47 -2.67 -3.05 16.76
C GLU A 47 -3.35 -4.34 16.28
N GLY A 48 -4.59 -4.58 16.70
CA GLY A 48 -5.35 -5.77 16.31
C GLY A 48 -5.69 -5.86 14.82
N ILE A 49 -5.61 -4.74 14.06
CA ILE A 49 -5.82 -4.76 12.61
C ILE A 49 -4.52 -5.02 11.81
N LEU A 50 -3.36 -5.02 12.49
CA LEU A 50 -2.09 -5.24 11.82
C LEU A 50 -1.85 -6.72 11.60
N LEU A 51 -1.44 -7.08 10.38
CA LEU A 51 -0.94 -8.42 10.11
C LEU A 51 0.30 -8.71 10.95
N LYS A 52 0.52 -9.98 11.28
CA LYS A 52 1.73 -10.40 11.99
C LYS A 52 2.96 -10.10 11.15
N GLN A 53 3.88 -9.32 11.71
CA GLN A 53 5.19 -9.06 11.14
C GLN A 53 6.19 -10.02 11.78
N PHE A 54 7.02 -10.69 10.96
CA PHE A 54 8.03 -11.62 11.41
C PHE A 54 9.39 -10.95 11.62
N GLY A 55 9.62 -9.80 10.97
CA GLY A 55 10.83 -8.99 11.11
C GLY A 55 10.96 -7.96 9.99
N ALA A 56 11.99 -7.12 10.12
CA ALA A 56 12.38 -6.15 9.10
C ALA A 56 13.92 -6.03 9.10
N TRP A 57 14.54 -6.02 7.92
CA TRP A 57 15.99 -6.08 7.73
C TRP A 57 16.45 -5.08 6.68
N GLU A 58 17.68 -4.58 6.81
CA GLU A 58 18.27 -3.61 5.89
C GLU A 58 18.65 -4.21 4.52
N ASN A 59 18.82 -5.52 4.47
CA ASN A 59 19.07 -6.26 3.24
C ASN A 59 18.53 -7.69 3.35
N ALA A 60 18.28 -8.34 2.21
CA ALA A 60 17.64 -9.64 2.16
C ALA A 60 18.52 -10.77 2.71
N SER A 61 19.85 -10.61 2.70
CA SER A 61 20.79 -11.63 3.23
C SER A 61 20.71 -11.78 4.75
N GLN A 62 20.13 -10.80 5.46
CA GLN A 62 19.92 -10.86 6.90
C GLN A 62 18.64 -11.60 7.29
N ILE A 63 17.79 -11.95 6.35
CA ILE A 63 16.51 -12.63 6.63
C ILE A 63 16.77 -14.06 7.12
N PRO A 64 16.34 -14.42 8.33
CA PRO A 64 16.48 -15.79 8.85
C PRO A 64 15.37 -16.68 8.23
N PHE A 65 15.53 -17.08 6.97
CA PHE A 65 14.52 -17.85 6.23
C PHE A 65 14.11 -19.15 6.93
N ASP A 66 15.01 -19.77 7.70
CA ASP A 66 14.74 -20.96 8.51
C ASP A 66 13.68 -20.71 9.59
N GLN A 67 13.66 -19.51 10.17
CA GLN A 67 12.73 -19.08 11.23
C GLN A 67 11.39 -18.57 10.70
N LEU A 68 11.30 -18.23 9.40
CA LEU A 68 10.04 -17.81 8.81
C LEU A 68 9.05 -18.99 8.70
N PRO A 69 7.73 -18.73 8.78
CA PRO A 69 6.71 -19.75 8.58
C PRO A 69 6.76 -20.31 7.15
N ASN A 70 5.98 -21.36 6.87
CA ASN A 70 5.93 -21.94 5.52
C ASN A 70 5.36 -20.97 4.48
N ARG A 71 4.50 -20.02 4.92
CA ARG A 71 3.84 -19.04 4.07
C ARG A 71 4.08 -17.63 4.61
N PHE A 72 4.56 -16.74 3.75
CA PHE A 72 4.83 -15.33 4.11
C PHE A 72 4.90 -14.46 2.86
N ILE A 73 4.93 -13.15 3.06
CA ILE A 73 5.21 -12.16 2.03
C ILE A 73 6.39 -11.29 2.45
N LEU A 74 7.33 -11.05 1.53
CA LEU A 74 8.38 -10.03 1.69
C LEU A 74 7.99 -8.78 0.91
N LYS A 75 8.22 -7.61 1.51
CA LYS A 75 7.91 -6.31 0.92
C LYS A 75 9.04 -5.31 1.20
N ALA A 76 9.37 -4.47 0.23
CA ALA A 76 10.13 -3.26 0.53
C ALA A 76 9.24 -2.24 1.25
N ASN A 77 9.78 -1.56 2.27
CA ASN A 77 9.02 -0.57 3.04
C ASN A 77 8.83 0.77 2.36
N ASN A 78 9.68 1.11 1.39
CA ASN A 78 9.89 2.43 0.80
C ASN A 78 9.34 2.61 -0.62
N GLY A 79 8.25 1.94 -0.97
CA GLY A 79 7.67 2.08 -2.31
C GLY A 79 6.39 1.26 -2.52
N SER A 80 5.86 1.32 -3.72
CA SER A 80 4.73 0.49 -4.19
C SER A 80 5.26 -0.61 -5.12
N GLY A 81 4.80 -1.85 -4.94
CA GLY A 81 5.30 -3.02 -5.69
C GLY A 81 6.52 -3.68 -5.02
N GLY A 82 7.26 -4.47 -5.79
CA GLY A 82 8.48 -5.11 -5.29
C GLY A 82 8.23 -6.02 -4.08
N HIS A 83 7.32 -6.98 -4.21
CA HIS A 83 7.05 -7.97 -3.18
C HIS A 83 7.34 -9.39 -3.68
N TYR A 84 7.64 -10.28 -2.74
CA TYR A 84 7.79 -11.71 -3.00
C TYR A 84 6.78 -12.48 -2.14
N ILE A 85 5.95 -13.28 -2.80
CA ILE A 85 4.94 -14.14 -2.15
C ILE A 85 5.51 -15.55 -2.04
N CYS A 86 5.67 -16.05 -0.83
CA CYS A 86 6.03 -17.42 -0.53
C CYS A 86 4.79 -18.20 -0.09
N THR A 87 4.34 -19.13 -0.89
CA THR A 87 3.22 -20.03 -0.56
C THR A 87 3.70 -21.39 -0.03
N ASP A 88 4.98 -21.73 -0.26
CA ASP A 88 5.61 -22.96 0.20
C ASP A 88 7.12 -22.75 0.33
N LYS A 89 7.60 -22.63 1.57
CA LYS A 89 9.02 -22.39 1.87
C LYS A 89 9.95 -23.51 1.37
N SER A 90 9.47 -24.74 1.24
CA SER A 90 10.28 -25.85 0.75
C SER A 90 10.70 -25.73 -0.72
N LYS A 91 10.01 -24.86 -1.49
CA LYS A 91 10.24 -24.62 -2.91
C LYS A 91 10.98 -23.31 -3.20
N ILE A 92 11.40 -22.58 -2.15
CA ILE A 92 12.03 -21.28 -2.34
C ILE A 92 13.48 -21.42 -2.82
N ASP A 93 13.84 -20.68 -3.86
CA ASP A 93 15.24 -20.40 -4.19
C ASP A 93 15.69 -19.15 -3.45
N ILE A 94 16.27 -19.33 -2.27
CA ILE A 94 16.69 -18.24 -1.38
C ILE A 94 17.65 -17.29 -2.08
N LEU A 95 18.60 -17.78 -2.88
CA LEU A 95 19.58 -16.94 -3.57
C LEU A 95 18.90 -15.99 -4.56
N THR A 96 17.97 -16.51 -5.35
CA THR A 96 17.18 -15.70 -6.28
C THR A 96 16.30 -14.69 -5.55
N VAL A 97 15.66 -15.10 -4.44
CA VAL A 97 14.82 -14.19 -3.64
C VAL A 97 15.65 -13.07 -3.03
N VAL A 98 16.78 -13.37 -2.42
CA VAL A 98 17.70 -12.38 -1.85
C VAL A 98 18.11 -11.37 -2.91
N LYS A 99 18.60 -11.84 -4.07
CA LYS A 99 19.01 -10.97 -5.18
C LYS A 99 17.89 -10.04 -5.64
N ASN A 100 16.67 -10.57 -5.81
CA ASN A 100 15.54 -9.78 -6.29
C ASN A 100 15.05 -8.77 -5.26
N MET A 101 15.00 -9.14 -3.98
CA MET A 101 14.58 -8.24 -2.91
C MET A 101 15.61 -7.12 -2.68
N ASP A 102 16.90 -7.42 -2.72
CA ASP A 102 17.94 -6.38 -2.63
C ASP A 102 17.90 -5.42 -3.84
N ALA A 103 17.65 -5.95 -5.04
CA ALA A 103 17.43 -5.11 -6.23
C ALA A 103 16.23 -4.16 -6.06
N THR A 104 15.14 -4.67 -5.44
CA THR A 104 13.95 -3.85 -5.14
C THR A 104 14.25 -2.69 -4.18
N LEU A 105 15.13 -2.89 -3.19
CA LEU A 105 15.54 -1.81 -2.27
C LEU A 105 16.30 -0.69 -2.99
N LEU A 106 17.07 -1.04 -4.02
CA LEU A 106 17.83 -0.08 -4.82
C LEU A 106 16.96 0.64 -5.85
N GLU A 107 15.75 0.17 -6.08
CA GLU A 107 14.83 0.77 -7.04
C GLU A 107 14.34 2.13 -6.53
N VAL A 108 14.77 3.21 -7.23
CA VAL A 108 14.47 4.59 -6.84
C VAL A 108 13.06 4.95 -7.32
N SER A 109 12.04 4.27 -6.78
CA SER A 109 10.64 4.42 -7.20
C SER A 109 10.12 5.85 -7.02
N HIS A 110 10.60 6.58 -6.00
CA HIS A 110 10.22 7.97 -5.75
C HIS A 110 10.62 8.95 -6.86
N LEU A 111 11.68 8.65 -7.61
CA LEU A 111 12.08 9.47 -8.77
C LEU A 111 11.19 9.21 -9.99
N ARG A 112 10.66 7.99 -10.14
CA ARG A 112 9.76 7.63 -11.25
C ARG A 112 8.34 8.11 -11.02
N ASN A 113 7.86 8.05 -9.78
CA ASN A 113 6.46 8.28 -9.43
C ASN A 113 6.19 9.68 -8.86
N THR A 114 7.21 10.56 -8.80
CA THR A 114 7.10 11.90 -8.18
C THR A 114 6.56 11.85 -6.73
N GLU A 115 6.98 10.85 -5.95
CA GLU A 115 6.58 10.63 -4.56
C GLU A 115 7.76 10.92 -3.61
N PRO A 116 8.11 12.19 -3.36
CA PRO A 116 9.37 12.59 -2.73
C PRO A 116 9.52 12.12 -1.27
N HIS A 117 8.42 11.83 -0.58
CA HIS A 117 8.45 11.35 0.80
C HIS A 117 9.16 9.99 0.95
N TYR A 118 9.17 9.14 -0.09
CA TYR A 118 9.91 7.88 -0.04
C TYR A 118 11.43 8.07 0.04
N CYS A 119 11.99 9.20 -0.38
CA CYS A 119 13.43 9.46 -0.26
C CYS A 119 13.89 9.62 1.21
N ALA A 120 12.97 9.94 2.12
CA ALA A 120 13.25 10.07 3.55
C ALA A 120 13.10 8.76 4.33
N ILE A 121 12.66 7.67 3.67
CA ILE A 121 12.50 6.35 4.28
C ILE A 121 13.80 5.57 4.16
N LYS A 122 14.35 5.10 5.28
CA LYS A 122 15.48 4.15 5.27
C LYS A 122 14.99 2.83 4.66
N PRO A 123 15.56 2.37 3.52
CA PRO A 123 15.09 1.15 2.88
C PRO A 123 15.24 -0.08 3.77
N MET A 124 14.20 -0.89 3.86
CA MET A 124 14.17 -2.16 4.57
C MET A 124 13.25 -3.16 3.85
N ILE A 125 13.53 -4.44 4.04
CA ILE A 125 12.64 -5.53 3.66
C ILE A 125 11.93 -6.01 4.92
N LEU A 126 10.59 -6.07 4.89
CA LEU A 126 9.81 -6.66 5.97
C LEU A 126 9.20 -7.99 5.52
N ALA A 127 9.09 -8.93 6.45
CA ALA A 127 8.34 -10.16 6.29
C ALA A 127 7.04 -10.08 7.09
N GLU A 128 5.92 -10.37 6.44
CA GLU A 128 4.58 -10.37 7.04
C GLU A 128 3.83 -11.67 6.73
N GLU A 129 2.80 -11.91 7.51
CA GLU A 129 1.82 -12.96 7.25
C GLU A 129 1.19 -12.80 5.87
N LEU A 130 1.11 -13.90 5.13
CA LEU A 130 0.44 -13.94 3.83
C LEU A 130 -1.07 -14.13 4.01
N MET A 131 -1.83 -13.13 3.62
CA MET A 131 -3.29 -13.22 3.59
C MET A 131 -3.78 -14.14 2.47
N GLY A 132 -4.85 -14.88 2.74
CA GLY A 132 -5.48 -15.78 1.75
C GLY A 132 -4.61 -16.98 1.39
N ASP A 133 -4.86 -17.57 0.24
CA ASP A 133 -4.14 -18.75 -0.25
C ASP A 133 -2.86 -18.41 -1.04
N GLY A 134 -2.68 -17.16 -1.42
CA GLY A 134 -1.57 -16.67 -2.24
C GLY A 134 -1.76 -16.88 -3.75
N ALA A 135 -2.80 -17.59 -4.16
CA ALA A 135 -3.18 -17.75 -5.56
C ALA A 135 -4.13 -16.62 -5.99
N THR A 136 -5.09 -16.29 -5.13
CA THR A 136 -5.97 -15.14 -5.31
C THR A 136 -5.55 -14.03 -4.34
N LEU A 137 -5.24 -12.86 -4.87
CA LEU A 137 -4.88 -11.70 -4.03
C LEU A 137 -6.15 -11.08 -3.44
N PRO A 138 -6.11 -10.65 -2.17
CA PRO A 138 -7.23 -9.98 -1.54
C PRO A 138 -7.64 -8.72 -2.30
N THR A 139 -8.93 -8.39 -2.28
CA THR A 139 -9.43 -7.10 -2.73
C THR A 139 -8.87 -6.00 -1.83
N ASP A 140 -8.30 -4.95 -2.43
CA ASP A 140 -7.85 -3.77 -1.70
C ASP A 140 -8.99 -2.76 -1.56
N TYR A 141 -9.22 -2.29 -0.36
CA TYR A 141 -10.10 -1.16 -0.05
C TYR A 141 -9.24 0.03 0.41
N LYS A 142 -9.18 1.09 -0.39
CA LYS A 142 -8.41 2.30 -0.08
C LYS A 142 -9.39 3.42 0.28
N PHE A 143 -9.37 3.86 1.52
CA PHE A 143 -10.23 4.91 2.03
C PHE A 143 -9.54 6.25 1.82
N HIS A 144 -10.10 7.12 0.98
CA HIS A 144 -9.65 8.48 0.84
C HIS A 144 -10.30 9.35 1.92
N CYS A 145 -9.48 9.83 2.86
CA CYS A 145 -9.96 10.63 3.98
C CYS A 145 -9.64 12.11 3.76
N ILE A 146 -10.63 12.97 3.95
CA ILE A 146 -10.50 14.42 3.87
C ILE A 146 -10.99 15.02 5.19
N LYS A 147 -10.10 15.73 5.88
CA LYS A 147 -10.41 16.35 7.20
C LYS A 147 -10.97 15.33 8.21
N GLY A 148 -10.41 14.12 8.26
CA GLY A 148 -10.82 13.08 9.18
C GLY A 148 -12.14 12.38 8.84
N LYS A 149 -12.65 12.55 7.60
CA LYS A 149 -13.85 11.88 7.11
C LYS A 149 -13.54 11.13 5.83
N VAL A 150 -14.10 9.92 5.70
CA VAL A 150 -14.03 9.14 4.46
C VAL A 150 -14.85 9.85 3.37
N ALA A 151 -14.17 10.26 2.32
CA ALA A 151 -14.79 10.87 1.14
C ALA A 151 -15.27 9.81 0.14
N ASP A 152 -14.46 8.78 -0.07
CA ASP A 152 -14.76 7.65 -0.95
C ASP A 152 -13.90 6.43 -0.61
N VAL A 153 -14.27 5.29 -1.21
CA VAL A 153 -13.53 4.01 -1.12
C VAL A 153 -13.11 3.60 -2.52
N PHE A 154 -11.81 3.59 -2.78
CA PHE A 154 -11.25 3.09 -4.02
C PHE A 154 -10.96 1.59 -3.87
N VAL A 155 -11.68 0.78 -4.64
CA VAL A 155 -11.61 -0.69 -4.59
C VAL A 155 -10.80 -1.22 -5.74
N VAL A 156 -9.80 -2.08 -5.45
CA VAL A 156 -8.97 -2.74 -6.46
C VAL A 156 -9.11 -4.25 -6.31
N CYS A 157 -9.52 -4.92 -7.38
CA CYS A 157 -9.72 -6.38 -7.42
C CYS A 157 -9.08 -7.01 -8.67
N GLY A 158 -8.95 -8.35 -8.67
CA GLY A 158 -8.45 -9.11 -9.80
C GLY A 158 -7.00 -8.81 -10.18
N ARG A 159 -6.13 -8.55 -9.20
CA ARG A 159 -4.72 -8.18 -9.43
C ARG A 159 -3.95 -9.27 -10.18
N GLU A 160 -4.30 -10.52 -9.98
CA GLU A 160 -3.69 -11.68 -10.60
C GLU A 160 -4.02 -11.80 -12.10
N SER A 161 -5.15 -11.25 -12.55
CA SER A 161 -5.66 -11.32 -13.92
C SER A 161 -5.71 -9.99 -14.67
N GLY A 162 -5.12 -8.95 -14.06
CA GLY A 162 -5.18 -7.58 -14.55
C GLY A 162 -6.11 -6.72 -13.70
N ALA A 163 -5.51 -5.93 -12.81
CA ALA A 163 -6.23 -5.15 -11.82
C ALA A 163 -7.36 -4.31 -12.43
N LYS A 164 -8.54 -4.44 -11.86
CA LYS A 164 -9.72 -3.62 -12.11
C LYS A 164 -10.06 -2.83 -10.87
N TYR A 165 -10.64 -1.65 -11.04
CA TYR A 165 -10.94 -0.77 -9.92
C TYR A 165 -12.19 0.07 -10.15
N CYS A 166 -12.80 0.47 -9.06
CA CYS A 166 -13.93 1.40 -9.05
C CYS A 166 -13.87 2.24 -7.77
N THR A 167 -14.54 3.38 -7.81
CA THR A 167 -14.68 4.26 -6.66
C THR A 167 -16.14 4.25 -6.20
N LEU A 168 -16.33 4.09 -4.90
CA LEU A 168 -17.64 3.96 -4.26
C LEU A 168 -17.75 4.97 -3.12
N ASP A 169 -18.96 5.41 -2.81
CA ASP A 169 -19.23 6.16 -1.59
C ASP A 169 -19.38 5.23 -0.36
N THR A 170 -19.56 5.79 0.81
CA THR A 170 -19.77 5.03 2.06
C THR A 170 -21.10 4.26 2.12
N ASN A 171 -22.04 4.54 1.21
CA ASN A 171 -23.26 3.76 1.02
C ASN A 171 -23.12 2.63 0.00
N TRP A 172 -21.91 2.46 -0.56
CA TRP A 172 -21.57 1.50 -1.60
C TRP A 172 -22.20 1.81 -2.96
N GLN A 173 -22.43 3.12 -3.24
CA GLN A 173 -22.89 3.60 -4.53
C GLN A 173 -21.69 4.01 -5.38
N GLN A 174 -21.72 3.64 -6.66
CA GLN A 174 -20.63 3.94 -7.58
C GLN A 174 -20.52 5.45 -7.85
N LEU A 175 -19.29 5.96 -7.77
CA LEU A 175 -18.93 7.31 -8.15
C LEU A 175 -18.33 7.35 -9.57
N PRO A 176 -18.57 8.41 -10.35
CA PRO A 176 -18.18 8.48 -11.77
C PRO A 176 -16.71 8.88 -11.98
N TYR A 177 -15.78 8.35 -11.15
CA TYR A 177 -14.37 8.75 -11.19
C TYR A 177 -13.49 7.77 -11.95
N THR A 178 -14.01 6.56 -12.24
CA THR A 178 -13.25 5.53 -12.94
C THR A 178 -13.73 5.40 -14.38
N LYS A 179 -12.78 5.37 -15.32
CA LYS A 179 -13.11 5.14 -16.73
C LYS A 179 -13.62 3.70 -16.94
N PRO A 180 -14.61 3.50 -17.84
CA PRO A 180 -15.24 2.19 -18.05
C PRO A 180 -14.26 1.04 -18.34
N GLU A 181 -13.19 1.30 -19.09
CA GLU A 181 -12.19 0.29 -19.47
C GLU A 181 -11.39 -0.27 -18.29
N PHE A 182 -11.35 0.44 -17.16
CA PHE A 182 -10.68 0.01 -15.93
C PHE A 182 -11.63 -0.62 -14.90
N MET A 183 -12.93 -0.52 -15.14
CA MET A 183 -13.91 -1.04 -14.20
C MET A 183 -14.00 -2.56 -14.22
N PRO A 184 -14.32 -3.20 -13.06
CA PRO A 184 -14.64 -4.62 -13.04
C PRO A 184 -15.92 -4.91 -13.82
N ALA A 185 -16.03 -6.13 -14.37
CA ALA A 185 -17.23 -6.57 -15.13
C ALA A 185 -18.51 -6.59 -14.26
N SER A 186 -18.35 -6.81 -12.96
CA SER A 186 -19.41 -6.71 -11.96
C SER A 186 -18.90 -5.92 -10.76
N MET A 187 -19.78 -5.15 -10.14
CA MET A 187 -19.42 -4.39 -8.94
C MET A 187 -18.99 -5.32 -7.81
N PRO A 188 -17.89 -5.00 -7.09
CA PRO A 188 -17.47 -5.79 -5.95
C PRO A 188 -18.57 -5.79 -4.88
N PRO A 189 -18.78 -6.92 -4.19
CA PRO A 189 -19.76 -7.01 -3.13
C PRO A 189 -19.43 -6.01 -2.01
N LYS A 190 -20.48 -5.48 -1.37
CA LYS A 190 -20.30 -4.62 -0.20
C LYS A 190 -19.69 -5.46 0.93
N PRO A 191 -18.57 -5.02 1.55
CA PRO A 191 -18.02 -5.72 2.70
C PRO A 191 -19.01 -5.75 3.86
N GLU A 192 -19.08 -6.88 4.54
CA GLU A 192 -19.93 -7.04 5.73
C GLU A 192 -19.59 -5.99 6.80
N HIS A 193 -18.31 -5.73 6.99
CA HIS A 193 -17.77 -4.81 8.00
C HIS A 193 -17.47 -3.39 7.47
N LEU A 194 -18.14 -2.93 6.39
CA LEU A 194 -17.86 -1.62 5.81
C LEU A 194 -17.97 -0.46 6.81
N ILE A 195 -18.98 -0.49 7.71
CA ILE A 195 -19.18 0.56 8.71
C ILE A 195 -17.99 0.60 9.69
N GLU A 196 -17.53 -0.56 10.13
CA GLU A 196 -16.35 -0.67 10.99
C GLU A 196 -15.08 -0.18 10.27
N MET A 197 -14.89 -0.57 9.00
CA MET A 197 -13.76 -0.11 8.18
C MET A 197 -13.77 1.42 8.02
N VAL A 198 -14.93 2.04 7.79
CA VAL A 198 -15.07 3.51 7.72
C VAL A 198 -14.70 4.14 9.07
N THR A 199 -15.21 3.61 10.18
CA THR A 199 -14.93 4.10 11.53
C THR A 199 -13.43 4.04 11.83
N LEU A 200 -12.76 2.93 11.51
CA LEU A 200 -11.31 2.77 11.66
C LEU A 200 -10.54 3.76 10.81
N ALA A 201 -10.96 4.02 9.57
CA ALA A 201 -10.30 4.96 8.69
C ALA A 201 -10.43 6.43 9.14
N GLU A 202 -11.43 6.75 9.95
CA GLU A 202 -11.69 8.08 10.51
C GLU A 202 -11.03 8.32 11.88
N THR A 203 -10.38 7.30 12.49
CA THR A 203 -9.71 7.38 13.79
C THR A 203 -8.28 7.94 13.68
#